data_b1492e3543bf55f62cf8b595ff42a086
#
_entry.id   b1492e3543bf55f62cf8b595ff42a086
#
_cell.length_a   1.000
_cell.length_b   1.000
_cell.length_c   1.000
_cell.angle_alpha   90.00
_cell.angle_beta   90.00
_cell.angle_gamma   90.00
#
_symmetry.space_group_name_H-M   'P 1'
#
loop_
_entity.id
_entity.type
_entity.pdbx_description
1 polymer ?
#
loop_
_entity_poly.entity_id
_entity_poly.type
_entity_poly.pdbx_seq_one_letter_code
_entity_poly.pdbx_strand_id
1 'polypeptide(L)'
;MKIAILSRNTRLYSTKRLVEAARERGHVVRVLDPLRCYVRIAPGAVAIRYNGKPLRDIDAVIPRIGTSTTFYGTAVLRQLEMMGVYTPNPSDAVLRARDKLRCLQILAAQGIDMPVTVFGDNPDDTADVLALLGEPPHVIKLNEGSQGTGVVLAEKRSGSQSVIEAFRGLYANFLVQEFIAEANGSDIRCFVVGRKVVAAMQREASPGDFRANLHRGGSAVAANLSAEEKRLAVKAAAALGLGIAGVDLLRSRRGPLLLEVNASPGLEGIEAASGVDVAGAIVGHLERHVARRGS
;
A
#
# COMPACT_ATOMS: atom_id res chain seq x y z
N MET A 1 -1.71 17.55 -19.95
CA MET A 1 -2.59 17.48 -18.75
C MET A 1 -2.01 18.33 -17.62
N LYS A 2 -2.88 18.79 -16.73
CA LYS A 2 -2.49 19.42 -15.44
C LYS A 2 -2.61 18.36 -14.34
N ILE A 3 -1.47 17.87 -13.82
CA ILE A 3 -1.40 16.78 -12.86
C ILE A 3 -1.09 17.33 -11.46
N ALA A 4 -1.89 16.93 -10.47
CA ALA A 4 -1.58 17.16 -9.06
C ALA A 4 -0.93 15.90 -8.45
N ILE A 5 0.06 16.10 -7.58
CA ILE A 5 0.62 15.05 -6.72
C ILE A 5 0.33 15.45 -5.28
N LEU A 6 -0.50 14.67 -4.57
CA LEU A 6 -0.76 14.90 -3.15
C LEU A 6 0.41 14.36 -2.32
N SER A 7 1.33 15.24 -1.93
CA SER A 7 2.51 14.87 -1.13
C SER A 7 2.91 16.00 -0.20
N ARG A 8 3.21 15.66 1.05
CA ARG A 8 3.71 16.62 2.06
C ARG A 8 5.17 17.01 1.88
N ASN A 9 5.93 16.20 1.14
CA ASN A 9 7.36 16.42 0.99
C ASN A 9 7.78 16.30 -0.48
N THR A 10 8.13 17.43 -1.07
CA THR A 10 8.61 17.53 -2.45
C THR A 10 10.00 16.91 -2.65
N ARG A 11 10.77 16.70 -1.58
CA ARG A 11 12.14 16.17 -1.63
C ARG A 11 12.21 14.64 -1.63
N LEU A 12 11.10 13.95 -1.34
CA LEU A 12 11.05 12.47 -1.42
C LEU A 12 11.35 12.01 -2.84
N TYR A 13 12.18 10.98 -2.98
CA TYR A 13 12.53 10.37 -4.26
C TYR A 13 11.30 10.14 -5.14
N SER A 14 10.30 9.42 -4.64
CA SER A 14 9.09 9.09 -5.41
C SER A 14 8.33 10.34 -5.90
N THR A 15 8.31 11.43 -5.10
CA THR A 15 7.66 12.67 -5.50
C THR A 15 8.44 13.36 -6.62
N LYS A 16 9.78 13.44 -6.50
CA LYS A 16 10.66 14.00 -7.52
C LYS A 16 10.53 13.24 -8.84
N ARG A 17 10.66 11.90 -8.80
CA ARG A 17 10.56 11.05 -10.00
C ARG A 17 9.22 11.23 -10.74
N LEU A 18 8.11 11.27 -10.01
CA LEU A 18 6.80 11.52 -10.62
C LEU A 18 6.70 12.92 -11.25
N VAL A 19 7.29 13.95 -10.64
CA VAL A 19 7.34 15.31 -11.21
C VAL A 19 8.18 15.33 -12.48
N GLU A 20 9.36 14.71 -12.46
CA GLU A 20 10.28 14.60 -13.59
C GLU A 20 9.60 13.86 -14.74
N ALA A 21 9.15 12.63 -14.54
CA ALA A 21 8.50 11.82 -15.55
C ALA A 21 7.28 12.51 -16.19
N ALA A 22 6.49 13.24 -15.40
CA ALA A 22 5.35 13.97 -15.94
C ALA A 22 5.78 15.20 -16.77
N ARG A 23 6.81 15.93 -16.35
CA ARG A 23 7.34 17.10 -17.09
C ARG A 23 8.02 16.68 -18.39
N GLU A 24 8.81 15.61 -18.38
CA GLU A 24 9.44 15.02 -19.58
C GLU A 24 8.41 14.65 -20.65
N ARG A 25 7.18 14.30 -20.21
CA ARG A 25 6.05 13.99 -21.10
C ARG A 25 5.18 15.22 -21.43
N GLY A 26 5.65 16.42 -21.13
CA GLY A 26 4.98 17.70 -21.49
C GLY A 26 3.80 18.07 -20.59
N HIS A 27 3.70 17.51 -19.38
CA HIS A 27 2.60 17.84 -18.47
C HIS A 27 2.94 18.97 -17.49
N VAL A 28 1.92 19.74 -17.11
CA VAL A 28 2.02 20.73 -16.03
C VAL A 28 1.79 20.02 -14.70
N VAL A 29 2.75 20.09 -13.79
CA VAL A 29 2.71 19.37 -12.51
C VAL A 29 2.70 20.30 -11.33
N ARG A 30 1.81 20.04 -10.37
CA ARG A 30 1.75 20.71 -9.07
C ARG A 30 1.84 19.70 -7.94
N VAL A 31 2.78 19.91 -7.02
CA VAL A 31 2.81 19.13 -5.76
C VAL A 31 1.99 19.90 -4.72
N LEU A 32 1.01 19.25 -4.14
CA LEU A 32 0.09 19.82 -3.17
C LEU A 32 0.24 19.09 -1.83
N ASP A 33 0.55 19.83 -0.77
CA ASP A 33 0.46 19.30 0.58
C ASP A 33 -1.03 19.19 0.96
N PRO A 34 -1.58 17.98 1.19
CA PRO A 34 -3.00 17.84 1.52
C PRO A 34 -3.39 18.61 2.79
N LEU A 35 -2.48 18.79 3.77
CA LEU A 35 -2.77 19.54 4.99
C LEU A 35 -2.92 21.05 4.78
N ARG A 36 -2.51 21.55 3.62
CA ARG A 36 -2.70 22.98 3.19
C ARG A 36 -3.93 23.16 2.31
N CYS A 37 -4.63 22.05 1.99
CA CYS A 37 -5.93 22.08 1.34
C CYS A 37 -7.04 22.25 2.38
N TYR A 38 -8.06 23.00 2.06
CA TYR A 38 -9.29 23.04 2.85
C TYR A 38 -10.51 23.08 1.95
N VAL A 39 -11.58 22.47 2.45
CA VAL A 39 -12.81 22.22 1.71
C VAL A 39 -13.92 23.08 2.30
N ARG A 40 -14.67 23.72 1.44
CA ARG A 40 -15.95 24.33 1.82
C ARG A 40 -17.07 23.35 1.50
N ILE A 41 -17.83 22.97 2.50
CA ILE A 41 -19.00 22.09 2.35
C ILE A 41 -20.25 22.95 2.46
N ALA A 42 -21.00 23.05 1.37
CA ALA A 42 -22.29 23.71 1.30
C ALA A 42 -23.14 23.05 0.19
N PRO A 43 -24.48 23.10 0.23
CA PRO A 43 -25.31 22.56 -0.82
C PRO A 43 -24.88 23.07 -2.21
N GLY A 44 -24.64 22.15 -3.16
CA GLY A 44 -24.21 22.47 -4.52
C GLY A 44 -22.77 23.01 -4.66
N ALA A 45 -21.99 23.12 -3.56
CA ALA A 45 -20.61 23.61 -3.58
C ALA A 45 -19.60 22.50 -3.41
N VAL A 46 -18.94 22.12 -4.50
CA VAL A 46 -17.83 21.17 -4.51
C VAL A 46 -16.55 21.93 -4.87
N ALA A 47 -15.78 22.40 -3.86
CA ALA A 47 -14.61 23.21 -4.08
C ALA A 47 -13.51 22.95 -3.04
N ILE A 48 -12.27 23.05 -3.50
CA ILE A 48 -11.06 23.03 -2.65
C ILE A 48 -10.33 24.35 -2.80
N ARG A 49 -9.74 24.81 -1.72
CA ARG A 49 -8.73 25.88 -1.73
C ARG A 49 -7.38 25.34 -1.29
N TYR A 50 -6.33 25.85 -1.88
CA TYR A 50 -4.95 25.57 -1.51
C TYR A 50 -4.22 26.87 -1.23
N ASN A 51 -3.68 27.05 -0.03
CA ASN A 51 -3.03 28.31 0.38
C ASN A 51 -3.89 29.57 0.08
N GLY A 52 -5.16 29.55 0.43
CA GLY A 52 -6.07 30.67 0.23
C GLY A 52 -6.64 30.83 -1.18
N LYS A 53 -6.13 30.11 -2.18
CA LYS A 53 -6.56 30.23 -3.59
C LYS A 53 -7.45 29.05 -4.00
N PRO A 54 -8.49 29.27 -4.83
CA PRO A 54 -9.25 28.17 -5.40
C PRO A 54 -8.36 27.21 -6.19
N LEU A 55 -8.54 25.91 -5.96
CA LEU A 55 -7.86 24.87 -6.72
C LEU A 55 -8.77 24.48 -7.89
N ARG A 56 -8.31 24.76 -9.11
CA ARG A 56 -9.07 24.53 -10.35
C ARG A 56 -8.16 23.94 -11.42
N ASP A 57 -8.76 23.43 -12.49
CA ASP A 57 -8.07 22.98 -13.68
C ASP A 57 -7.03 21.90 -13.40
N ILE A 58 -7.45 20.83 -12.72
CA ILE A 58 -6.66 19.62 -12.50
C ILE A 58 -7.34 18.48 -13.26
N ASP A 59 -6.60 17.84 -14.16
CA ASP A 59 -7.09 16.72 -14.97
C ASP A 59 -6.93 15.39 -14.21
N ALA A 60 -5.82 15.24 -13.49
CA ALA A 60 -5.52 14.01 -12.75
C ALA A 60 -4.80 14.30 -11.43
N VAL A 61 -4.97 13.39 -10.46
CA VAL A 61 -4.27 13.44 -9.17
C VAL A 61 -3.63 12.10 -8.83
N ILE A 62 -2.36 12.13 -8.42
CA ILE A 62 -1.62 10.98 -7.90
C ILE A 62 -1.55 11.11 -6.37
N PRO A 63 -2.21 10.23 -5.59
CA PRO A 63 -2.11 10.27 -4.14
C PRO A 63 -0.79 9.65 -3.66
N ARG A 64 -0.01 10.46 -2.93
CA ARG A 64 1.19 10.04 -2.19
C ARG A 64 0.98 10.34 -0.71
N ILE A 65 -0.12 9.77 -0.18
CA ILE A 65 -0.61 10.01 1.17
C ILE A 65 0.13 9.08 2.14
N GLY A 66 0.80 9.66 3.12
CA GLY A 66 1.47 8.93 4.20
C GLY A 66 0.48 8.42 5.27
N THR A 67 0.93 7.48 6.10
CA THR A 67 0.10 6.85 7.15
C THR A 67 -0.47 7.89 8.12
N SER A 68 0.37 8.80 8.60
CA SER A 68 -0.02 9.84 9.58
C SER A 68 -1.04 10.87 9.06
N THR A 69 -1.30 10.89 7.75
CA THR A 69 -2.22 11.84 7.12
C THR A 69 -3.33 11.16 6.33
N THR A 70 -3.56 9.88 6.60
CA THR A 70 -4.52 9.06 5.84
C THR A 70 -5.91 9.70 5.83
N PHE A 71 -6.46 10.04 7.00
CA PHE A 71 -7.80 10.62 7.09
C PHE A 71 -7.93 11.92 6.27
N TYR A 72 -7.06 12.89 6.55
CA TYR A 72 -7.15 14.19 5.89
C TYR A 72 -6.80 14.12 4.40
N GLY A 73 -5.76 13.36 4.05
CA GLY A 73 -5.34 13.18 2.66
C GLY A 73 -6.40 12.51 1.79
N THR A 74 -7.09 11.49 2.32
CA THR A 74 -8.19 10.84 1.60
C THR A 74 -9.45 11.71 1.54
N ALA A 75 -9.71 12.56 2.54
CA ALA A 75 -10.80 13.55 2.47
C ALA A 75 -10.56 14.57 1.35
N VAL A 76 -9.33 15.08 1.21
CA VAL A 76 -8.94 15.97 0.10
C VAL A 76 -9.03 15.25 -1.24
N LEU A 77 -8.56 14.01 -1.32
CA LEU A 77 -8.63 13.19 -2.53
C LEU A 77 -10.09 12.97 -2.97
N ARG A 78 -10.97 12.61 -2.03
CA ARG A 78 -12.41 12.43 -2.28
C ARG A 78 -13.05 13.70 -2.81
N GLN A 79 -12.67 14.85 -2.28
CA GLN A 79 -13.19 16.13 -2.79
C GLN A 79 -12.73 16.41 -4.24
N LEU A 80 -11.48 16.05 -4.60
CA LEU A 80 -11.00 16.13 -5.99
C LEU A 80 -11.78 15.17 -6.91
N GLU A 81 -12.09 13.96 -6.44
CA GLU A 81 -12.93 12.99 -7.17
C GLU A 81 -14.32 13.58 -7.45
N MET A 82 -14.95 14.19 -6.44
CA MET A 82 -16.25 14.87 -6.60
C MET A 82 -16.20 16.06 -7.57
N MET A 83 -15.02 16.67 -7.75
CA MET A 83 -14.78 17.72 -8.76
C MET A 83 -14.50 17.13 -10.16
N GLY A 84 -14.58 15.82 -10.35
CA GLY A 84 -14.35 15.15 -11.62
C GLY A 84 -12.87 14.87 -11.95
N VAL A 85 -11.95 15.17 -11.03
CA VAL A 85 -10.52 14.91 -11.22
C VAL A 85 -10.27 13.39 -11.25
N TYR A 86 -9.56 12.91 -12.27
CA TYR A 86 -9.19 11.50 -12.35
C TYR A 86 -8.12 11.14 -11.31
N THR A 87 -8.28 10.01 -10.66
CA THR A 87 -7.23 9.39 -9.83
C THR A 87 -7.12 7.90 -10.14
N PRO A 88 -5.89 7.36 -10.25
CA PRO A 88 -5.70 5.92 -10.41
C PRO A 88 -6.01 5.14 -9.13
N ASN A 89 -5.95 5.81 -7.97
CA ASN A 89 -6.24 5.23 -6.66
C ASN A 89 -7.32 6.07 -5.97
N PRO A 90 -8.60 5.70 -6.10
CA PRO A 90 -9.69 6.37 -5.40
C PRO A 90 -9.51 6.40 -3.88
N SER A 91 -10.08 7.41 -3.24
CA SER A 91 -9.97 7.62 -1.79
C SER A 91 -10.38 6.40 -0.97
N ASP A 92 -11.47 5.73 -1.37
CA ASP A 92 -11.94 4.50 -0.72
C ASP A 92 -10.98 3.31 -0.94
N ALA A 93 -10.37 3.20 -2.11
CA ALA A 93 -9.38 2.16 -2.38
C ALA A 93 -8.11 2.36 -1.53
N VAL A 94 -7.68 3.63 -1.36
CA VAL A 94 -6.58 3.97 -0.45
C VAL A 94 -6.91 3.58 0.99
N LEU A 95 -8.13 3.87 1.46
CA LEU A 95 -8.58 3.51 2.81
C LEU A 95 -8.65 1.99 3.01
N ARG A 96 -9.19 1.23 2.02
CA ARG A 96 -9.22 -0.25 2.07
C ARG A 96 -7.83 -0.86 2.21
N ALA A 97 -6.87 -0.36 1.45
CA ALA A 97 -5.49 -0.85 1.50
C ALA A 97 -4.74 -0.41 2.75
N ARG A 98 -5.17 0.67 3.41
CA ARG A 98 -4.53 1.20 4.62
C ARG A 98 -4.91 0.42 5.87
N ASP A 99 -6.12 -0.08 5.94
CA ASP A 99 -6.64 -0.94 6.99
C ASP A 99 -6.31 -2.40 6.65
N LYS A 100 -5.33 -2.99 7.36
CA LYS A 100 -4.85 -4.35 7.07
C LYS A 100 -5.96 -5.40 7.22
N LEU A 101 -6.79 -5.29 8.26
CA LEU A 101 -7.88 -6.24 8.48
C LEU A 101 -8.89 -6.18 7.33
N ARG A 102 -9.37 -4.99 7.00
CA ARG A 102 -10.31 -4.79 5.89
C ARG A 102 -9.71 -5.24 4.56
N CYS A 103 -8.44 -4.94 4.33
CA CYS A 103 -7.70 -5.39 3.15
C CYS A 103 -7.73 -6.92 3.04
N LEU A 104 -7.32 -7.63 4.09
CA LEU A 104 -7.29 -9.10 4.10
C LEU A 104 -8.69 -9.72 3.96
N GLN A 105 -9.72 -9.16 4.61
CA GLN A 105 -11.11 -9.61 4.47
C GLN A 105 -11.61 -9.51 3.03
N ILE A 106 -11.35 -8.38 2.34
CA ILE A 106 -11.73 -8.19 0.94
C ILE A 106 -11.02 -9.22 0.05
N LEU A 107 -9.73 -9.42 0.27
CA LEU A 107 -8.89 -10.31 -0.53
C LEU A 107 -9.24 -11.78 -0.30
N ALA A 108 -9.52 -12.17 0.94
CA ALA A 108 -10.01 -13.51 1.29
C ALA A 108 -11.35 -13.84 0.61
N ALA A 109 -12.30 -12.89 0.62
CA ALA A 109 -13.58 -13.03 -0.06
C ALA A 109 -13.45 -13.17 -1.59
N GLN A 110 -12.33 -12.76 -2.17
CA GLN A 110 -12.00 -12.95 -3.59
C GLN A 110 -11.21 -14.23 -3.87
N GLY A 111 -11.02 -15.10 -2.87
CA GLY A 111 -10.24 -16.33 -2.99
C GLY A 111 -8.78 -16.03 -3.38
N ILE A 112 -8.16 -15.09 -2.70
CA ILE A 112 -6.74 -14.77 -2.85
C ILE A 112 -5.99 -15.49 -1.73
N ASP A 113 -5.02 -16.32 -2.12
CA ASP A 113 -4.21 -17.08 -1.18
C ASP A 113 -3.31 -16.14 -0.36
N MET A 114 -3.33 -16.32 0.96
CA MET A 114 -2.58 -15.52 1.92
C MET A 114 -2.25 -16.36 3.16
N PRO A 115 -1.31 -15.94 4.00
CA PRO A 115 -1.08 -16.57 5.29
C PRO A 115 -2.35 -16.55 6.15
N VAL A 116 -2.66 -17.64 6.84
CA VAL A 116 -3.79 -17.70 7.76
C VAL A 116 -3.67 -16.57 8.77
N THR A 117 -4.72 -15.80 8.90
CA THR A 117 -4.74 -14.61 9.77
C THR A 117 -5.99 -14.64 10.63
N VAL A 118 -5.82 -14.43 11.93
CA VAL A 118 -6.91 -14.40 12.90
C VAL A 118 -6.94 -13.01 13.57
N PHE A 119 -8.13 -12.51 13.81
CA PHE A 119 -8.40 -11.29 14.54
C PHE A 119 -9.39 -11.61 15.66
N GLY A 120 -9.04 -11.27 16.89
CA GLY A 120 -9.88 -11.47 18.07
C GLY A 120 -9.45 -10.55 19.19
N ASP A 121 -10.42 -9.92 19.87
CA ASP A 121 -10.18 -8.91 20.89
C ASP A 121 -10.39 -9.44 22.33
N ASN A 122 -11.35 -10.36 22.51
CA ASN A 122 -11.66 -10.88 23.84
C ASN A 122 -10.47 -11.68 24.44
N PRO A 123 -9.99 -11.36 25.66
CA PRO A 123 -8.92 -12.11 26.33
C PRO A 123 -9.22 -13.61 26.50
N ASP A 124 -10.46 -13.98 26.77
CA ASP A 124 -10.87 -15.36 27.00
C ASP A 124 -10.70 -16.23 25.75
N ASP A 125 -10.74 -15.64 24.55
CA ASP A 125 -10.61 -16.32 23.27
C ASP A 125 -9.14 -16.50 22.81
N THR A 126 -8.14 -16.06 23.60
CA THR A 126 -6.72 -16.09 23.17
C THR A 126 -6.25 -17.50 22.83
N ALA A 127 -6.68 -18.49 23.59
CA ALA A 127 -6.32 -19.90 23.34
C ALA A 127 -6.89 -20.39 22.00
N ASP A 128 -8.13 -20.04 21.69
CA ASP A 128 -8.82 -20.41 20.45
C ASP A 128 -8.23 -19.68 19.25
N VAL A 129 -7.95 -18.37 19.38
CA VAL A 129 -7.26 -17.58 18.35
C VAL A 129 -5.94 -18.21 17.95
N LEU A 130 -5.13 -18.67 18.92
CA LEU A 130 -3.86 -19.33 18.65
C LEU A 130 -4.06 -20.76 18.11
N ALA A 131 -5.12 -21.46 18.51
CA ALA A 131 -5.42 -22.80 18.00
C ALA A 131 -5.82 -22.78 16.50
N LEU A 132 -6.51 -21.72 16.05
CA LEU A 132 -6.87 -21.53 14.64
C LEU A 132 -5.65 -21.31 13.72
N LEU A 133 -4.53 -20.84 14.26
CA LEU A 133 -3.29 -20.61 13.52
C LEU A 133 -2.39 -21.85 13.47
N GLY A 134 -2.57 -22.80 14.39
CA GLY A 134 -1.69 -23.95 14.54
C GLY A 134 -0.48 -23.68 15.44
N GLU A 135 0.63 -24.35 15.14
CA GLU A 135 1.85 -24.23 15.95
C GLU A 135 2.66 -22.99 15.61
N PRO A 136 3.35 -22.38 16.61
CA PRO A 136 4.24 -21.25 16.37
C PRO A 136 5.42 -21.65 15.45
N PRO A 137 6.11 -20.66 14.83
CA PRO A 137 6.10 -19.23 15.13
C PRO A 137 4.85 -18.51 14.62
N HIS A 138 4.44 -17.45 15.34
CA HIS A 138 3.35 -16.58 14.90
C HIS A 138 3.85 -15.15 14.66
N VAL A 139 3.29 -14.47 13.67
CA VAL A 139 3.56 -13.05 13.42
C VAL A 139 2.39 -12.22 13.95
N ILE A 140 2.65 -11.35 14.92
CA ILE A 140 1.64 -10.46 15.50
C ILE A 140 1.88 -9.07 14.98
N LYS A 141 0.86 -8.45 14.39
CA LYS A 141 0.96 -7.16 13.68
C LYS A 141 -0.08 -6.18 14.19
N LEU A 142 0.32 -4.95 14.47
CA LEU A 142 -0.65 -3.86 14.65
C LEU A 142 -1.44 -3.65 13.36
N ASN A 143 -2.75 -3.43 13.48
CA ASN A 143 -3.62 -3.15 12.33
C ASN A 143 -3.18 -1.86 11.64
N GLU A 144 -2.84 -0.83 12.42
CA GLU A 144 -2.29 0.43 11.93
C GLU A 144 -0.77 0.44 12.15
N GLY A 145 -0.01 0.53 11.07
CA GLY A 145 1.45 0.56 11.10
C GLY A 145 2.03 0.51 9.69
N SER A 146 3.28 0.89 9.56
CA SER A 146 4.02 0.88 8.30
C SER A 146 5.49 0.54 8.52
N GLN A 147 6.19 0.10 7.47
CA GLN A 147 7.63 -0.14 7.47
C GLN A 147 8.09 -1.17 8.52
N GLY A 148 7.24 -2.15 8.84
CA GLY A 148 7.55 -3.20 9.83
C GLY A 148 7.48 -2.74 11.30
N THR A 149 6.99 -1.52 11.57
CA THR A 149 6.73 -1.07 12.94
C THR A 149 5.49 -1.76 13.49
N GLY A 150 5.55 -2.24 14.74
CA GLY A 150 4.45 -2.99 15.37
C GLY A 150 4.26 -4.40 14.78
N VAL A 151 5.33 -5.03 14.26
CA VAL A 151 5.33 -6.42 13.80
C VAL A 151 6.31 -7.23 14.66
N VAL A 152 5.82 -8.26 15.31
CA VAL A 152 6.56 -9.12 16.25
C VAL A 152 6.48 -10.57 15.80
N LEU A 153 7.60 -11.27 15.77
CA LEU A 153 7.67 -12.72 15.62
C LEU A 153 7.71 -13.37 17.02
N ALA A 154 6.74 -14.21 17.30
CA ALA A 154 6.67 -14.96 18.54
C ALA A 154 6.98 -16.46 18.25
N GLU A 155 8.16 -16.90 18.65
CA GLU A 155 8.67 -18.23 18.36
C GLU A 155 7.99 -19.34 19.19
N LYS A 156 7.35 -18.97 20.31
CA LYS A 156 6.68 -19.88 21.25
C LYS A 156 5.26 -19.39 21.53
N ARG A 157 4.35 -20.33 21.84
CA ARG A 157 2.96 -20.01 22.20
C ARG A 157 2.84 -19.04 23.38
N SER A 158 3.68 -19.20 24.42
CA SER A 158 3.73 -18.26 25.56
C SER A 158 4.16 -16.85 25.13
N GLY A 159 5.10 -16.73 24.19
CA GLY A 159 5.48 -15.44 23.61
C GLY A 159 4.34 -14.79 22.84
N SER A 160 3.57 -15.58 22.08
CA SER A 160 2.37 -15.08 21.38
C SER A 160 1.34 -14.54 22.38
N GLN A 161 1.05 -15.27 23.45
CA GLN A 161 0.13 -14.84 24.52
C GLN A 161 0.58 -13.52 25.14
N SER A 162 1.84 -13.41 25.54
CA SER A 162 2.39 -12.20 26.18
C SER A 162 2.30 -10.97 25.24
N VAL A 163 2.57 -11.11 23.95
CA VAL A 163 2.48 -10.01 22.99
C VAL A 163 1.02 -9.59 22.78
N ILE A 164 0.10 -10.56 22.68
CA ILE A 164 -1.34 -10.33 22.55
C ILE A 164 -1.85 -9.56 23.79
N GLU A 165 -1.51 -9.99 24.99
CA GLU A 165 -1.86 -9.32 26.24
C GLU A 165 -1.34 -7.89 26.31
N ALA A 166 -0.07 -7.69 25.89
CA ALA A 166 0.53 -6.36 25.86
C ALA A 166 -0.20 -5.42 24.88
N PHE A 167 -0.56 -5.89 23.68
CA PHE A 167 -1.28 -5.07 22.71
C PHE A 167 -2.71 -4.75 23.17
N ARG A 168 -3.40 -5.70 23.79
CA ARG A 168 -4.71 -5.45 24.40
C ARG A 168 -4.62 -4.43 25.53
N GLY A 169 -3.63 -4.54 26.40
CA GLY A 169 -3.38 -3.58 27.49
C GLY A 169 -3.16 -2.14 26.98
N LEU A 170 -2.71 -2.00 25.75
CA LEU A 170 -2.54 -0.72 25.06
C LEU A 170 -3.77 -0.31 24.22
N TYR A 171 -4.87 -1.08 24.25
CA TYR A 171 -6.06 -0.87 23.42
C TYR A 171 -5.73 -0.81 21.92
N ALA A 172 -4.71 -1.55 21.48
CA ALA A 172 -4.27 -1.55 20.10
C ALA A 172 -4.92 -2.69 19.32
N ASN A 173 -5.52 -2.38 18.18
CA ASN A 173 -6.01 -3.40 17.23
C ASN A 173 -4.83 -4.14 16.60
N PHE A 174 -4.85 -5.47 16.63
CA PHE A 174 -3.78 -6.32 16.10
C PHE A 174 -4.33 -7.53 15.34
N LEU A 175 -3.48 -8.11 14.51
CA LEU A 175 -3.72 -9.35 13.78
C LEU A 175 -2.69 -10.38 14.22
N VAL A 176 -3.09 -11.64 14.32
CA VAL A 176 -2.17 -12.77 14.52
C VAL A 176 -2.16 -13.60 13.23
N GLN A 177 -0.98 -13.89 12.71
CA GLN A 177 -0.81 -14.52 11.40
C GLN A 177 0.19 -15.67 11.48
N GLU A 178 -0.02 -16.73 10.69
CA GLU A 178 0.96 -17.81 10.54
C GLU A 178 2.28 -17.25 9.98
N PHE A 179 3.38 -17.80 10.43
CA PHE A 179 4.70 -17.49 9.90
C PHE A 179 5.04 -18.44 8.75
N ILE A 180 5.41 -17.89 7.62
CA ILE A 180 5.81 -18.64 6.43
C ILE A 180 7.33 -18.85 6.46
N ALA A 181 7.76 -19.91 7.10
CA ALA A 181 9.19 -20.19 7.35
C ALA A 181 10.00 -20.35 6.04
N GLU A 182 9.39 -20.94 5.03
CA GLU A 182 10.02 -21.16 3.73
C GLU A 182 10.31 -19.88 2.94
N ALA A 183 9.68 -18.77 3.29
CA ALA A 183 10.03 -17.45 2.74
C ALA A 183 11.41 -16.97 3.20
N ASN A 184 11.93 -17.52 4.31
CA ASN A 184 13.29 -17.32 4.82
C ASN A 184 13.72 -15.85 4.91
N GLY A 185 12.85 -14.98 5.46
CA GLY A 185 13.13 -13.55 5.56
C GLY A 185 13.15 -12.79 4.23
N SER A 186 12.57 -13.38 3.18
CA SER A 186 12.49 -12.80 1.83
C SER A 186 11.04 -12.56 1.45
N ASP A 187 10.78 -11.49 0.71
CA ASP A 187 9.50 -11.24 0.04
C ASP A 187 9.70 -10.69 -1.37
N ILE A 188 8.64 -10.76 -2.16
CA ILE A 188 8.61 -10.23 -3.53
C ILE A 188 7.69 -9.01 -3.55
N ARG A 189 8.22 -7.85 -3.89
CA ARG A 189 7.41 -6.67 -4.19
C ARG A 189 7.11 -6.59 -5.67
N CYS A 190 5.84 -6.71 -6.04
CA CYS A 190 5.33 -6.47 -7.38
C CYS A 190 4.79 -5.04 -7.47
N PHE A 191 5.25 -4.26 -8.46
CA PHE A 191 4.70 -2.93 -8.73
C PHE A 191 3.65 -3.03 -9.84
N VAL A 192 2.39 -2.83 -9.47
CA VAL A 192 1.25 -2.91 -10.39
C VAL A 192 0.87 -1.53 -10.86
N VAL A 193 0.70 -1.36 -12.20
CA VAL A 193 0.15 -0.16 -12.82
C VAL A 193 -0.94 -0.60 -13.80
N GLY A 194 -2.18 -0.24 -13.49
CA GLY A 194 -3.35 -0.69 -14.21
C GLY A 194 -3.56 -2.21 -14.06
N ARG A 195 -3.44 -2.94 -15.15
CA ARG A 195 -3.62 -4.41 -15.19
C ARG A 195 -2.31 -5.16 -15.46
N LYS A 196 -1.16 -4.57 -15.13
CA LYS A 196 0.15 -5.18 -15.39
C LYS A 196 1.08 -4.96 -14.19
N VAL A 197 1.90 -5.96 -13.91
CA VAL A 197 3.11 -5.77 -13.10
C VAL A 197 4.16 -5.16 -14.00
N VAL A 198 4.60 -3.93 -13.71
CA VAL A 198 5.58 -3.18 -14.51
C VAL A 198 6.99 -3.42 -14.04
N ALA A 199 7.19 -3.69 -12.76
CA ALA A 199 8.48 -3.99 -12.15
C ALA A 199 8.30 -4.94 -10.96
N ALA A 200 9.33 -5.70 -10.61
CA ALA A 200 9.36 -6.52 -9.42
C ALA A 200 10.76 -6.56 -8.81
N MET A 201 10.80 -6.66 -7.48
CA MET A 201 12.04 -6.87 -6.74
C MET A 201 11.83 -7.91 -5.65
N GLN A 202 12.86 -8.72 -5.42
CA GLN A 202 12.98 -9.53 -4.22
C GLN A 202 13.69 -8.71 -3.17
N ARG A 203 13.12 -8.68 -1.97
CA ARG A 203 13.74 -8.05 -0.80
C ARG A 203 14.18 -9.13 0.16
N GLU A 204 15.30 -8.91 0.82
CA GLU A 204 15.86 -9.80 1.83
C GLU A 204 16.09 -9.05 3.12
N ALA A 205 15.72 -9.68 4.22
CA ALA A 205 15.92 -9.14 5.55
C ALA A 205 17.41 -9.06 5.90
N SER A 206 17.77 -8.10 6.74
CA SER A 206 19.10 -8.09 7.36
C SER A 206 19.30 -9.33 8.23
N PRO A 207 20.54 -9.81 8.41
CA PRO A 207 20.82 -10.93 9.31
C PRO A 207 20.20 -10.70 10.69
N GLY A 208 19.43 -11.68 11.19
CA GLY A 208 18.76 -11.61 12.48
C GLY A 208 17.39 -10.90 12.48
N ASP A 209 16.91 -10.36 11.35
CA ASP A 209 15.53 -9.89 11.18
C ASP A 209 14.76 -10.82 10.21
N PHE A 210 13.47 -10.98 10.41
CA PHE A 210 12.58 -11.72 9.52
C PHE A 210 11.82 -10.82 8.54
N ARG A 211 11.94 -9.50 8.70
CA ARG A 211 11.24 -8.48 7.92
C ARG A 211 12.12 -7.96 6.79
N ALA A 212 11.74 -8.19 5.55
CA ALA A 212 12.49 -7.82 4.35
C ALA A 212 12.40 -6.32 3.97
N ASN A 213 12.11 -5.44 4.94
CA ASN A 213 11.92 -4.01 4.68
C ASN A 213 13.25 -3.29 4.42
N LEU A 214 13.41 -2.62 3.28
CA LEU A 214 14.62 -1.85 2.91
C LEU A 214 15.00 -0.78 3.94
N HIS A 215 14.00 -0.12 4.53
CA HIS A 215 14.23 0.89 5.60
C HIS A 215 14.83 0.32 6.88
N ARG A 216 14.89 -1.02 7.02
CA ARG A 216 15.51 -1.73 8.15
C ARG A 216 16.87 -2.33 7.79
N GLY A 217 17.47 -1.88 6.68
CA GLY A 217 18.76 -2.36 6.22
C GLY A 217 18.70 -3.60 5.33
N GLY A 218 17.52 -4.03 4.92
CA GLY A 218 17.36 -5.11 3.95
C GLY A 218 17.93 -4.74 2.58
N SER A 219 18.22 -5.75 1.76
CA SER A 219 18.66 -5.60 0.39
C SER A 219 17.54 -5.85 -0.62
N ALA A 220 17.74 -5.42 -1.88
CA ALA A 220 16.81 -5.72 -2.96
C ALA A 220 17.53 -6.00 -4.27
N VAL A 221 17.02 -6.96 -5.03
CA VAL A 221 17.46 -7.29 -6.37
C VAL A 221 16.25 -7.42 -7.30
N ALA A 222 16.46 -7.29 -8.62
CA ALA A 222 15.40 -7.54 -9.60
C ALA A 222 14.84 -8.95 -9.43
N ALA A 223 13.52 -9.10 -9.48
CA ALA A 223 12.85 -10.39 -9.33
C ALA A 223 12.26 -10.87 -10.65
N ASN A 224 12.50 -12.14 -10.98
CA ASN A 224 11.76 -12.84 -12.02
C ASN A 224 10.47 -13.44 -11.45
N LEU A 225 9.33 -13.04 -12.00
CA LEU A 225 8.02 -13.49 -11.55
C LEU A 225 7.47 -14.62 -12.40
N SER A 226 6.87 -15.62 -11.75
CA SER A 226 6.01 -16.59 -12.41
C SER A 226 4.74 -15.93 -12.96
N ALA A 227 4.04 -16.65 -13.85
CA ALA A 227 2.74 -16.20 -14.35
C ALA A 227 1.69 -16.12 -13.23
N GLU A 228 1.80 -16.99 -12.24
CA GLU A 228 0.92 -17.02 -11.07
C GLU A 228 1.13 -15.84 -10.15
N GLU A 229 2.39 -15.48 -9.82
CA GLU A 229 2.73 -14.29 -9.03
C GLU A 229 2.22 -13.01 -9.70
N LYS A 230 2.37 -12.89 -11.03
CA LYS A 230 1.84 -11.74 -11.79
C LYS A 230 0.31 -11.66 -11.72
N ARG A 231 -0.39 -12.80 -11.90
CA ARG A 231 -1.85 -12.85 -11.83
C ARG A 231 -2.35 -12.49 -10.43
N LEU A 232 -1.72 -13.06 -9.39
CA LEU A 232 -2.05 -12.80 -7.99
C LEU A 232 -1.90 -11.31 -7.65
N ALA A 233 -0.78 -10.69 -8.01
CA ALA A 233 -0.52 -9.27 -7.76
C ALA A 233 -1.55 -8.36 -8.45
N VAL A 234 -1.87 -8.63 -9.72
CA VAL A 234 -2.88 -7.84 -10.47
C VAL A 234 -4.28 -8.05 -9.89
N LYS A 235 -4.66 -9.30 -9.55
CA LYS A 235 -5.95 -9.63 -8.94
C LYS A 235 -6.12 -8.91 -7.60
N ALA A 236 -5.09 -8.90 -6.75
CA ALA A 236 -5.11 -8.23 -5.45
C ALA A 236 -5.29 -6.71 -5.57
N ALA A 237 -4.53 -6.05 -6.46
CA ALA A 237 -4.67 -4.62 -6.71
C ALA A 237 -6.08 -4.27 -7.22
N ALA A 238 -6.60 -5.05 -8.16
CA ALA A 238 -7.94 -4.86 -8.73
C ALA A 238 -9.06 -5.07 -7.71
N ALA A 239 -8.96 -6.08 -6.83
CA ALA A 239 -9.94 -6.36 -5.78
C ALA A 239 -10.09 -5.19 -4.79
N LEU A 240 -9.02 -4.45 -4.54
CA LEU A 240 -9.05 -3.25 -3.70
C LEU A 240 -9.45 -1.99 -4.47
N GLY A 241 -9.52 -2.04 -5.80
CA GLY A 241 -9.82 -0.89 -6.67
C GLY A 241 -8.61 0.03 -6.89
N LEU A 242 -7.39 -0.50 -6.79
CA LEU A 242 -6.16 0.26 -6.97
C LEU A 242 -5.64 0.15 -8.40
N GLY A 243 -5.47 1.28 -9.07
CA GLY A 243 -4.78 1.36 -10.37
C GLY A 243 -3.25 1.41 -10.24
N ILE A 244 -2.74 1.77 -9.06
CA ILE A 244 -1.31 1.74 -8.73
C ILE A 244 -1.15 1.07 -7.37
N ALA A 245 -0.38 -0.01 -7.30
CA ALA A 245 -0.16 -0.72 -6.05
C ALA A 245 1.24 -1.33 -5.98
N GLY A 246 1.78 -1.38 -4.75
CA GLY A 246 2.84 -2.29 -4.38
C GLY A 246 2.22 -3.51 -3.72
N VAL A 247 2.35 -4.67 -4.33
CA VAL A 247 1.83 -5.93 -3.82
C VAL A 247 2.99 -6.79 -3.36
N ASP A 248 2.97 -7.15 -2.08
CA ASP A 248 4.02 -7.96 -1.46
C ASP A 248 3.56 -9.41 -1.37
N LEU A 249 4.38 -10.32 -1.86
CA LEU A 249 4.11 -11.76 -1.92
C LEU A 249 5.18 -12.54 -1.17
N LEU A 250 4.79 -13.63 -0.54
CA LEU A 250 5.69 -14.65 0.00
C LEU A 250 5.68 -15.88 -0.91
N ARG A 251 6.84 -16.45 -1.18
CA ARG A 251 6.95 -17.76 -1.82
C ARG A 251 6.82 -18.84 -0.77
N SER A 252 5.90 -19.75 -0.96
CA SER A 252 5.66 -20.87 -0.04
C SER A 252 5.53 -22.19 -0.80
N ARG A 253 5.52 -23.31 -0.06
CA ARG A 253 5.24 -24.64 -0.61
C ARG A 253 3.82 -24.77 -1.18
N ARG A 254 2.90 -23.91 -0.74
CA ARG A 254 1.51 -23.83 -1.22
C ARG A 254 1.35 -22.94 -2.45
N GLY A 255 2.44 -22.38 -2.99
CA GLY A 255 2.43 -21.36 -4.04
C GLY A 255 2.67 -19.95 -3.48
N PRO A 256 2.48 -18.90 -4.30
CA PRO A 256 2.64 -17.53 -3.86
C PRO A 256 1.49 -17.11 -2.93
N LEU A 257 1.83 -16.55 -1.78
CA LEU A 257 0.88 -16.03 -0.79
C LEU A 257 0.95 -14.50 -0.75
N LEU A 258 -0.20 -13.85 -0.73
CA LEU A 258 -0.27 -12.41 -0.57
C LEU A 258 0.07 -12.02 0.87
N LEU A 259 1.03 -11.12 1.04
CA LEU A 259 1.40 -10.57 2.35
C LEU A 259 0.73 -9.23 2.63
N GLU A 260 0.80 -8.28 1.67
CA GLU A 260 0.36 -6.90 1.87
C GLU A 260 0.09 -6.20 0.53
N VAL A 261 -0.83 -5.21 0.52
CA VAL A 261 -1.05 -4.32 -0.62
C VAL A 261 -0.90 -2.87 -0.18
N ASN A 262 -0.02 -2.14 -0.87
CA ASN A 262 0.32 -0.75 -0.58
C ASN A 262 -0.23 0.19 -1.65
N ALA A 263 -1.11 1.15 -1.28
CA ALA A 263 -1.69 2.14 -2.20
C ALA A 263 -0.73 3.29 -2.58
N SER A 264 0.37 3.47 -1.87
CA SER A 264 1.38 4.52 -2.13
C SER A 264 2.80 3.93 -2.06
N PRO A 265 3.14 2.95 -2.91
CA PRO A 265 4.43 2.26 -2.85
C PRO A 265 5.59 3.21 -3.17
N GLY A 266 6.74 3.03 -2.51
CA GLY A 266 7.97 3.75 -2.81
C GLY A 266 8.52 3.37 -4.17
N LEU A 267 9.09 4.33 -4.90
CA LEU A 267 9.69 4.10 -6.23
C LEU A 267 11.20 3.80 -6.13
N GLU A 268 11.89 4.35 -5.15
CA GLU A 268 13.35 4.33 -5.05
C GLU A 268 13.93 2.92 -5.13
N GLY A 269 13.54 2.04 -4.21
CA GLY A 269 14.10 0.69 -4.17
C GLY A 269 13.76 -0.14 -5.40
N ILE A 270 12.54 0.01 -5.95
CA ILE A 270 12.14 -0.81 -7.09
C ILE A 270 12.72 -0.32 -8.42
N GLU A 271 12.85 0.99 -8.62
CA GLU A 271 13.53 1.55 -9.79
C GLU A 271 15.03 1.22 -9.75
N ALA A 272 15.67 1.34 -8.57
CA ALA A 272 17.07 0.98 -8.38
C ALA A 272 17.34 -0.51 -8.63
N ALA A 273 16.49 -1.39 -8.10
CA ALA A 273 16.67 -2.84 -8.25
C ALA A 273 16.35 -3.35 -9.65
N SER A 274 15.32 -2.80 -10.32
CA SER A 274 14.82 -3.32 -11.60
C SER A 274 15.35 -2.58 -12.83
N GLY A 275 15.82 -1.34 -12.68
CA GLY A 275 16.19 -0.46 -13.80
C GLY A 275 14.98 0.05 -14.62
N VAL A 276 13.74 -0.19 -14.15
CA VAL A 276 12.52 0.17 -14.88
C VAL A 276 12.06 1.56 -14.47
N ASP A 277 11.71 2.41 -15.45
CA ASP A 277 11.05 3.71 -15.23
C ASP A 277 9.58 3.52 -14.79
N VAL A 278 9.42 3.29 -13.49
CA VAL A 278 8.09 3.07 -12.88
C VAL A 278 7.30 4.38 -12.86
N ALA A 279 7.95 5.51 -12.64
CA ALA A 279 7.31 6.82 -12.66
C ALA A 279 6.71 7.13 -14.04
N GLY A 280 7.44 6.87 -15.12
CA GLY A 280 6.95 7.01 -16.50
C GLY A 280 5.79 6.07 -16.81
N ALA A 281 5.83 4.83 -16.31
CA ALA A 281 4.72 3.88 -16.44
C ALA A 281 3.42 4.39 -15.77
N ILE A 282 3.54 5.02 -14.58
CA ILE A 282 2.43 5.65 -13.86
C ILE A 282 1.84 6.80 -14.67
N VAL A 283 2.68 7.72 -15.16
CA VAL A 283 2.22 8.87 -15.96
C VAL A 283 1.53 8.40 -17.24
N GLY A 284 2.11 7.43 -17.95
CA GLY A 284 1.48 6.83 -19.13
C GLY A 284 0.13 6.15 -18.85
N HIS A 285 -0.05 5.64 -17.63
CA HIS A 285 -1.36 5.13 -17.19
C HIS A 285 -2.40 6.26 -17.05
N LEU A 286 -2.02 7.40 -16.47
CA LEU A 286 -2.90 8.57 -16.37
C LEU A 286 -3.33 9.06 -17.76
N GLU A 287 -2.39 9.21 -18.69
CA GLU A 287 -2.66 9.65 -20.06
C GLU A 287 -3.74 8.82 -20.74
N ARG A 288 -3.63 7.50 -20.68
CA ARG A 288 -4.61 6.58 -21.28
C ARG A 288 -6.01 6.70 -20.69
N HIS A 289 -6.13 7.09 -19.41
CA HIS A 289 -7.44 7.18 -18.75
C HIS A 289 -8.07 8.55 -18.89
N VAL A 290 -7.29 9.62 -18.84
CA VAL A 290 -7.81 10.99 -19.05
C VAL A 290 -8.25 11.19 -20.50
N ALA A 291 -7.47 10.70 -21.49
CA ALA A 291 -7.85 10.77 -22.90
C ALA A 291 -9.21 10.09 -23.19
N ARG A 292 -9.49 8.96 -22.54
CA ARG A 292 -10.77 8.23 -22.70
C ARG A 292 -11.99 8.91 -22.07
N ARG A 293 -11.78 9.88 -21.18
CA ARG A 293 -12.88 10.64 -20.56
C ARG A 293 -13.24 11.90 -21.35
N GLY A 294 -12.34 12.34 -22.23
CA GLY A 294 -12.54 13.51 -23.10
C GLY A 294 -13.09 13.17 -24.50
N SER A 295 -13.20 11.88 -24.80
CA SER A 295 -13.85 11.33 -26.00
C SER A 295 -15.23 10.79 -25.64
#